data_8792f0d6e0e908fa2572bf421f6c42cc
#
_entry.id   8792f0d6e0e908fa2572bf421f6c42cc
#
_cell.length_a   1.000
_cell.length_b   1.000
_cell.length_c   1.000
_cell.angle_alpha   90.00
_cell.angle_beta   90.00
_cell.angle_gamma   90.00
#
_symmetry.space_group_name_H-M   'P 1'
#
loop_
_entity.id
_entity.type
_entity.pdbx_description
1 polymer ?
#
loop_
_entity_poly.entity_id
_entity_poly.type
_entity_poly.pdbx_seq_one_letter_code
_entity_poly.pdbx_strand_id
1 'polypeptide(L)'
;SKAKTISKYLGDEFEVLACVGHVKDLPRGSLGVDVDNDFTMELVVLDDKKDFFKTLSTKAKDSPEIILATDPDREGEAIAAHIASEVPDAKLSRVQFTEITNSGVKGGMEHRIEIDENLVEAQRTRRVIDRLVGYKISPVLWTTLQKNMSFVKESLSAGRVQSAALKIIIDRERKRSKFKQATYYGLTSELITLDQETFSARLYNLDSKRIARGRDFDQESGELTKNDLIALSKSQAKALVEELKSGPWVVSKVEENPKTSNPRPPFTTSTLQQEAARKLKFNTRKTMRTAQRLYEEGYITYMRTDSTHLSEEAISAARAEIKKRFGNDYLPAKPRQYKNKVKNAQEAHEAIRPAGRSFRPIEQGANTI
;
A
#
# COMPACT_ATOMS: atom_id res chain seq x y z
N SER A 1 -0.06 16.31 -16.93
CA SER A 1 1.41 16.22 -16.82
C SER A 1 1.97 15.04 -17.59
N LYS A 2 1.49 13.80 -17.39
CA LYS A 2 1.98 12.57 -18.05
C LYS A 2 2.07 12.71 -19.58
N ALA A 3 0.99 13.15 -20.24
CA ALA A 3 0.98 13.32 -21.70
C ALA A 3 2.04 14.30 -22.20
N LYS A 4 2.25 15.43 -21.50
CA LYS A 4 3.30 16.39 -21.86
C LYS A 4 4.71 15.79 -21.74
N THR A 5 4.94 14.99 -20.70
CA THR A 5 6.23 14.34 -20.50
C THR A 5 6.50 13.28 -21.59
N ILE A 6 5.49 12.49 -21.93
CA ILE A 6 5.56 11.48 -22.99
C ILE A 6 5.80 12.15 -24.35
N SER A 7 5.02 13.17 -24.70
CA SER A 7 5.18 13.94 -25.95
C SER A 7 6.60 14.48 -26.10
N LYS A 8 7.18 15.02 -25.02
CA LYS A 8 8.57 15.50 -25.04
C LYS A 8 9.60 14.41 -25.38
N TYR A 9 9.34 13.15 -24.99
CA TYR A 9 10.28 12.04 -25.26
C TYR A 9 10.07 11.39 -26.62
N LEU A 10 8.84 11.44 -27.16
CA LEU A 10 8.50 10.84 -28.45
C LEU A 10 8.77 11.79 -29.64
N GLY A 11 8.80 13.12 -29.39
CA GLY A 11 9.00 14.12 -30.44
C GLY A 11 7.77 14.31 -31.33
N ASP A 12 7.98 14.92 -32.50
CA ASP A 12 6.91 15.37 -33.41
C ASP A 12 6.29 14.23 -34.26
N GLU A 13 6.86 13.02 -34.20
CA GLU A 13 6.31 11.86 -34.91
C GLU A 13 5.01 11.33 -34.27
N PHE A 14 4.73 11.72 -33.02
CA PHE A 14 3.58 11.26 -32.28
C PHE A 14 2.75 12.42 -31.74
N GLU A 15 1.46 12.38 -32.01
CA GLU A 15 0.51 13.26 -31.36
C GLU A 15 -0.06 12.60 -30.11
N VAL A 16 0.12 13.21 -28.93
CA VAL A 16 -0.27 12.64 -27.64
C VAL A 16 -1.54 13.30 -27.11
N LEU A 17 -2.63 12.55 -27.01
CA LEU A 17 -3.90 12.96 -26.44
C LEU A 17 -4.05 12.45 -25.01
N ALA A 18 -4.69 13.23 -24.14
CA ALA A 18 -4.97 12.85 -22.75
C ALA A 18 -6.48 12.72 -22.50
N CYS A 19 -6.95 11.54 -22.11
CA CYS A 19 -8.36 11.31 -21.75
C CYS A 19 -8.72 11.79 -20.32
N VAL A 20 -7.73 11.98 -19.44
CA VAL A 20 -7.90 12.45 -18.05
C VAL A 20 -8.92 11.62 -17.26
N GLY A 21 -8.56 10.38 -16.95
CA GLY A 21 -9.40 9.43 -16.17
C GLY A 21 -10.35 8.61 -17.03
N HIS A 22 -11.41 8.06 -16.40
CA HIS A 22 -12.39 7.23 -17.09
C HIS A 22 -13.12 8.01 -18.18
N VAL A 23 -13.42 7.32 -19.27
CA VAL A 23 -14.11 7.88 -20.45
C VAL A 23 -15.54 7.37 -20.57
N LYS A 24 -15.83 6.18 -20.04
CA LYS A 24 -17.17 5.59 -19.93
C LYS A 24 -17.44 5.17 -18.49
N ASP A 25 -18.70 5.16 -18.09
CA ASP A 25 -19.15 4.64 -16.81
C ASP A 25 -20.60 4.17 -16.91
N LEU A 26 -21.10 3.50 -15.86
CA LEU A 26 -22.51 3.17 -15.70
C LEU A 26 -23.36 4.45 -15.56
N PRO A 27 -24.60 4.48 -16.07
CA PRO A 27 -25.49 5.64 -15.96
C PRO A 27 -25.75 6.01 -14.50
N ARG A 28 -25.90 7.31 -14.21
CA ARG A 28 -26.09 7.82 -12.84
C ARG A 28 -27.48 7.54 -12.27
N GLY A 29 -28.49 7.51 -13.10
CA GLY A 29 -29.91 7.43 -12.67
C GLY A 29 -30.46 6.01 -12.57
N SER A 30 -29.77 4.99 -13.07
CA SER A 30 -30.20 3.60 -13.09
C SER A 30 -29.16 2.65 -12.53
N LEU A 31 -29.54 1.37 -12.37
CA LEU A 31 -28.59 0.33 -11.99
C LEU A 31 -27.51 0.15 -13.06
N GLY A 32 -27.91 0.21 -14.35
CA GLY A 32 -27.02 0.06 -15.50
C GLY A 32 -26.32 -1.30 -15.58
N VAL A 33 -26.82 -2.30 -14.83
CA VAL A 33 -26.32 -3.67 -14.81
C VAL A 33 -27.52 -4.59 -14.93
N ASP A 34 -27.55 -5.42 -15.96
CA ASP A 34 -28.55 -6.45 -16.15
C ASP A 34 -28.16 -7.69 -15.36
N VAL A 35 -28.84 -7.90 -14.22
CA VAL A 35 -28.53 -9.01 -13.30
C VAL A 35 -29.03 -10.36 -13.80
N ASP A 36 -29.97 -10.38 -14.74
CA ASP A 36 -30.56 -11.59 -15.30
C ASP A 36 -29.86 -12.05 -16.58
N ASN A 37 -28.98 -11.21 -17.13
CA ASN A 37 -28.23 -11.45 -18.36
C ASN A 37 -26.72 -11.27 -18.13
N ASP A 38 -26.13 -12.18 -17.38
CA ASP A 38 -24.69 -12.27 -17.09
C ASP A 38 -24.03 -10.98 -16.62
N PHE A 39 -24.79 -10.17 -15.85
CA PHE A 39 -24.34 -8.88 -15.31
C PHE A 39 -23.84 -7.90 -16.38
N THR A 40 -24.40 -7.98 -17.59
CA THR A 40 -24.06 -7.08 -18.69
C THR A 40 -24.18 -5.62 -18.25
N MET A 41 -23.19 -4.81 -18.60
CA MET A 41 -23.10 -3.41 -18.21
C MET A 41 -23.55 -2.49 -19.35
N GLU A 42 -24.45 -1.57 -19.05
CA GLU A 42 -24.78 -0.43 -19.90
C GLU A 42 -23.75 0.68 -19.67
N LEU A 43 -22.75 0.79 -20.53
CA LEU A 43 -21.73 1.82 -20.43
C LEU A 43 -22.09 3.04 -21.27
N VAL A 44 -22.06 4.22 -20.66
CA VAL A 44 -22.30 5.50 -21.33
C VAL A 44 -21.03 6.35 -21.33
N VAL A 45 -20.81 7.06 -22.45
CA VAL A 45 -19.72 8.05 -22.52
C VAL A 45 -20.03 9.19 -21.55
N LEU A 46 -19.05 9.55 -20.73
CA LEU A 46 -19.19 10.66 -19.79
C LEU A 46 -19.31 11.99 -20.55
N ASP A 47 -20.18 12.89 -20.08
CA ASP A 47 -20.45 14.15 -20.76
C ASP A 47 -19.21 15.01 -20.98
N ASP A 48 -18.33 15.04 -20.01
CA ASP A 48 -17.04 15.77 -20.07
C ASP A 48 -16.00 15.11 -20.98
N LYS A 49 -16.30 13.94 -21.58
CA LYS A 49 -15.42 13.20 -22.49
C LYS A 49 -15.89 13.20 -23.95
N LYS A 50 -17.04 13.77 -24.24
CA LYS A 50 -17.60 13.85 -25.62
C LYS A 50 -16.65 14.58 -26.58
N ASP A 51 -16.05 15.69 -26.14
CA ASP A 51 -15.09 16.45 -26.95
C ASP A 51 -13.78 15.69 -27.18
N PHE A 52 -13.33 14.91 -26.19
CA PHE A 52 -12.19 14.01 -26.35
C PHE A 52 -12.45 12.98 -27.44
N PHE A 53 -13.59 12.31 -27.43
CA PHE A 53 -13.93 11.31 -28.45
C PHE A 53 -14.13 11.93 -29.83
N LYS A 54 -14.73 13.12 -29.93
CA LYS A 54 -14.83 13.84 -31.19
C LYS A 54 -13.45 14.15 -31.79
N THR A 55 -12.51 14.60 -30.97
CA THR A 55 -11.13 14.85 -31.37
C THR A 55 -10.45 13.56 -31.78
N LEU A 56 -10.57 12.51 -30.98
CA LEU A 56 -9.99 11.20 -31.25
C LEU A 56 -10.49 10.63 -32.57
N SER A 57 -11.80 10.61 -32.81
CA SER A 57 -12.41 10.07 -34.04
C SER A 57 -11.98 10.86 -35.30
N THR A 58 -11.74 12.16 -35.17
CA THR A 58 -11.23 12.97 -36.29
C THR A 58 -9.81 12.57 -36.60
N LYS A 59 -8.95 12.51 -35.58
CA LYS A 59 -7.52 12.20 -35.74
C LYS A 59 -7.25 10.73 -36.11
N ALA A 60 -8.10 9.82 -35.67
CA ALA A 60 -8.03 8.40 -35.99
C ALA A 60 -8.09 8.11 -37.50
N LYS A 61 -8.82 8.94 -38.26
CA LYS A 61 -8.97 8.79 -39.74
C LYS A 61 -7.67 9.02 -40.48
N ASP A 62 -6.83 9.94 -39.97
CA ASP A 62 -5.59 10.35 -40.59
C ASP A 62 -4.36 9.65 -39.98
N SER A 63 -4.55 8.85 -38.94
CA SER A 63 -3.47 8.19 -38.21
C SER A 63 -3.33 6.71 -38.64
N PRO A 64 -2.11 6.23 -38.93
CA PRO A 64 -1.91 4.83 -39.32
C PRO A 64 -2.15 3.84 -38.16
N GLU A 65 -2.05 4.31 -36.93
CA GLU A 65 -2.20 3.51 -35.72
C GLU A 65 -2.54 4.39 -34.52
N ILE A 66 -3.36 3.89 -33.60
CA ILE A 66 -3.61 4.49 -32.30
C ILE A 66 -2.94 3.63 -31.21
N ILE A 67 -2.10 4.28 -30.40
CA ILE A 67 -1.35 3.62 -29.33
C ILE A 67 -1.97 3.98 -27.99
N LEU A 68 -2.47 2.97 -27.30
CA LEU A 68 -3.11 3.12 -26.00
C LEU A 68 -2.04 3.06 -24.88
N ALA A 69 -1.72 4.22 -24.28
CA ALA A 69 -0.66 4.41 -23.28
C ALA A 69 -1.20 4.75 -21.89
N THR A 70 -2.31 4.14 -21.50
CA THR A 70 -2.90 4.28 -20.16
C THR A 70 -2.02 3.64 -19.07
N ASP A 71 -2.34 3.87 -17.80
CA ASP A 71 -1.54 3.34 -16.69
C ASP A 71 -1.50 1.79 -16.72
N PRO A 72 -0.42 1.17 -16.21
CA PRO A 72 -0.25 -0.29 -16.25
C PRO A 72 -1.03 -0.97 -15.11
N ASP A 73 -2.29 -0.63 -14.89
CA ASP A 73 -3.17 -1.27 -13.91
C ASP A 73 -4.54 -1.59 -14.53
N ARG A 74 -5.39 -2.31 -13.79
CA ARG A 74 -6.73 -2.70 -14.28
C ARG A 74 -7.62 -1.53 -14.67
N GLU A 75 -7.48 -0.38 -14.01
CA GLU A 75 -8.24 0.84 -14.35
C GLU A 75 -7.74 1.41 -15.68
N GLY A 76 -6.42 1.43 -15.90
CA GLY A 76 -5.83 1.84 -17.17
C GLY A 76 -6.19 0.90 -18.30
N GLU A 77 -6.26 -0.42 -18.05
CA GLU A 77 -6.65 -1.41 -19.04
C GLU A 77 -8.12 -1.27 -19.45
N ALA A 78 -9.01 -1.02 -18.49
CA ALA A 78 -10.41 -0.72 -18.78
C ALA A 78 -10.59 0.58 -19.58
N ILE A 79 -9.80 1.63 -19.26
CA ILE A 79 -9.82 2.88 -20.05
C ILE A 79 -9.36 2.60 -21.49
N ALA A 80 -8.31 1.79 -21.68
CA ALA A 80 -7.84 1.40 -23.00
C ALA A 80 -8.93 0.67 -23.80
N ALA A 81 -9.60 -0.33 -23.20
CA ALA A 81 -10.69 -1.06 -23.80
C ALA A 81 -11.90 -0.15 -24.15
N HIS A 82 -12.24 0.78 -23.26
CA HIS A 82 -13.32 1.76 -23.52
C HIS A 82 -12.97 2.71 -24.68
N ILE A 83 -11.71 3.12 -24.81
CA ILE A 83 -11.28 3.94 -25.95
C ILE A 83 -11.32 3.09 -27.23
N ALA A 84 -10.80 1.87 -27.20
CA ALA A 84 -10.82 0.96 -28.32
C ALA A 84 -12.22 0.72 -28.90
N SER A 85 -13.21 0.58 -28.01
CA SER A 85 -14.62 0.36 -28.42
C SER A 85 -15.26 1.55 -29.16
N GLU A 86 -14.67 2.75 -29.11
CA GLU A 86 -15.15 3.93 -29.82
C GLU A 86 -14.45 4.17 -31.18
N VAL A 87 -13.40 3.40 -31.45
CA VAL A 87 -12.64 3.49 -32.72
C VAL A 87 -12.37 2.08 -33.28
N PRO A 88 -13.43 1.30 -33.57
CA PRO A 88 -13.30 -0.13 -33.89
C PRO A 88 -12.55 -0.38 -35.22
N ASP A 89 -12.57 0.58 -36.15
CA ASP A 89 -11.90 0.45 -37.44
C ASP A 89 -10.43 0.87 -37.42
N ALA A 90 -9.94 1.40 -36.31
CA ALA A 90 -8.56 1.84 -36.19
C ALA A 90 -7.62 0.66 -35.86
N LYS A 91 -6.41 0.70 -36.40
CA LYS A 91 -5.33 -0.18 -35.94
C LYS A 91 -4.91 0.24 -34.55
N LEU A 92 -5.05 -0.66 -33.59
CA LEU A 92 -4.78 -0.41 -32.18
C LEU A 92 -3.58 -1.20 -31.68
N SER A 93 -2.80 -0.60 -30.79
CA SER A 93 -1.81 -1.31 -29.99
C SER A 93 -1.76 -0.73 -28.59
N ARG A 94 -1.34 -1.54 -27.62
CA ARG A 94 -1.22 -1.18 -26.20
C ARG A 94 0.25 -1.06 -25.83
N VAL A 95 0.62 -0.04 -25.07
CA VAL A 95 1.94 0.10 -24.46
C VAL A 95 1.79 0.41 -22.96
N GLN A 96 2.71 -0.10 -22.15
CA GLN A 96 2.74 0.13 -20.72
C GLN A 96 4.06 0.76 -20.30
N PHE A 97 4.02 1.77 -19.44
CA PHE A 97 5.19 2.43 -18.91
C PHE A 97 5.27 2.22 -17.40
N THR A 98 6.24 1.46 -16.95
CA THR A 98 6.54 1.30 -15.51
C THR A 98 7.17 2.55 -14.92
N GLU A 99 7.84 3.35 -15.76
CA GLU A 99 8.38 4.66 -15.40
C GLU A 99 8.30 5.63 -16.58
N ILE A 100 8.10 6.91 -16.31
CA ILE A 100 8.00 7.97 -17.33
C ILE A 100 9.38 8.65 -17.50
N THR A 101 10.36 7.87 -17.90
CA THR A 101 11.69 8.35 -18.31
C THR A 101 11.86 8.23 -19.82
N ASN A 102 12.87 8.88 -20.41
CA ASN A 102 13.15 8.76 -21.84
C ASN A 102 13.37 7.29 -22.25
N SER A 103 14.17 6.54 -21.47
CA SER A 103 14.42 5.12 -21.71
C SER A 103 13.16 4.27 -21.48
N GLY A 104 12.39 4.53 -20.41
CA GLY A 104 11.17 3.80 -20.10
C GLY A 104 10.08 3.98 -21.15
N VAL A 105 9.91 5.21 -21.66
CA VAL A 105 8.94 5.50 -22.72
C VAL A 105 9.36 4.87 -24.03
N LYS A 106 10.62 5.04 -24.47
CA LYS A 106 11.11 4.44 -25.72
C LYS A 106 11.08 2.92 -25.69
N GLY A 107 11.56 2.32 -24.61
CA GLY A 107 11.50 0.86 -24.43
C GLY A 107 10.06 0.31 -24.41
N GLY A 108 9.13 1.02 -23.75
CA GLY A 108 7.71 0.65 -23.79
C GLY A 108 7.10 0.75 -25.19
N MET A 109 7.51 1.74 -25.97
CA MET A 109 7.06 1.89 -27.36
C MET A 109 7.57 0.77 -28.29
N GLU A 110 8.69 0.15 -28.00
CA GLU A 110 9.22 -1.02 -28.72
C GLU A 110 8.46 -2.31 -28.38
N HIS A 111 7.83 -2.37 -27.18
CA HIS A 111 7.10 -3.54 -26.70
C HIS A 111 5.60 -3.32 -26.80
N ARG A 112 5.06 -3.56 -28.00
CA ARG A 112 3.60 -3.51 -28.27
C ARG A 112 2.96 -4.78 -27.73
N ILE A 113 1.87 -4.62 -27.01
CA ILE A 113 1.04 -5.70 -26.48
C ILE A 113 -0.41 -5.53 -26.92
N GLU A 114 -1.23 -6.51 -26.69
CA GLU A 114 -2.68 -6.42 -26.79
C GLU A 114 -3.28 -5.95 -25.46
N ILE A 115 -4.55 -5.54 -25.47
CA ILE A 115 -5.31 -5.24 -24.27
C ILE A 115 -5.48 -6.54 -23.47
N ASP A 116 -5.17 -6.52 -22.19
CA ASP A 116 -5.38 -7.66 -21.30
C ASP A 116 -6.85 -7.76 -20.87
N GLU A 117 -7.61 -8.61 -21.58
CA GLU A 117 -9.02 -8.83 -21.31
C GLU A 117 -9.30 -9.35 -19.89
N ASN A 118 -8.36 -10.07 -19.25
CA ASN A 118 -8.54 -10.51 -17.87
C ASN A 118 -8.51 -9.33 -16.90
N LEU A 119 -7.65 -8.34 -17.13
CA LEU A 119 -7.62 -7.10 -16.34
C LEU A 119 -8.85 -6.24 -16.59
N VAL A 120 -9.32 -6.15 -17.83
CA VAL A 120 -10.56 -5.46 -18.18
C VAL A 120 -11.72 -6.11 -17.44
N GLU A 121 -11.85 -7.43 -17.51
CA GLU A 121 -12.94 -8.16 -16.85
C GLU A 121 -12.86 -8.08 -15.31
N ALA A 122 -11.67 -8.07 -14.74
CA ALA A 122 -11.47 -7.85 -13.32
C ALA A 122 -11.94 -6.45 -12.88
N GLN A 123 -11.75 -5.42 -13.71
CA GLN A 123 -12.26 -4.07 -13.45
C GLN A 123 -13.79 -4.02 -13.60
N ARG A 124 -14.35 -4.62 -14.65
CA ARG A 124 -15.80 -4.74 -14.89
C ARG A 124 -16.50 -5.41 -13.70
N THR A 125 -16.02 -6.59 -13.30
CA THR A 125 -16.53 -7.33 -12.13
C THR A 125 -16.51 -6.45 -10.88
N ARG A 126 -15.43 -5.75 -10.64
CA ARG A 126 -15.33 -4.83 -9.51
C ARG A 126 -16.36 -3.70 -9.59
N ARG A 127 -16.56 -3.13 -10.78
CA ARG A 127 -17.53 -2.05 -11.02
C ARG A 127 -18.96 -2.51 -10.79
N VAL A 128 -19.29 -3.72 -11.28
CA VAL A 128 -20.59 -4.39 -11.05
C VAL A 128 -20.85 -4.59 -9.56
N ILE A 129 -19.91 -5.19 -8.84
CA ILE A 129 -20.05 -5.42 -7.40
C ILE A 129 -20.25 -4.09 -6.65
N ASP A 130 -19.44 -3.07 -6.94
CA ASP A 130 -19.56 -1.76 -6.28
C ASP A 130 -20.95 -1.13 -6.57
N ARG A 131 -21.49 -1.29 -7.80
CA ARG A 131 -22.81 -0.81 -8.17
C ARG A 131 -23.92 -1.58 -7.44
N LEU A 132 -23.87 -2.91 -7.44
CA LEU A 132 -24.84 -3.76 -6.77
C LEU A 132 -24.88 -3.50 -5.27
N VAL A 133 -23.73 -3.48 -4.60
CA VAL A 133 -23.64 -3.19 -3.16
C VAL A 133 -24.20 -1.80 -2.86
N GLY A 134 -23.81 -0.78 -3.63
CA GLY A 134 -24.29 0.58 -3.43
C GLY A 134 -25.80 0.72 -3.61
N TYR A 135 -26.33 0.17 -4.69
CA TYR A 135 -27.74 0.37 -5.08
C TYR A 135 -28.73 -0.60 -4.41
N LYS A 136 -28.30 -1.81 -4.03
CA LYS A 136 -29.18 -2.80 -3.39
C LYS A 136 -29.08 -2.77 -1.86
N ILE A 137 -27.90 -2.53 -1.28
CA ILE A 137 -27.72 -2.59 0.17
C ILE A 137 -27.93 -1.23 0.82
N SER A 138 -27.54 -0.10 0.21
CA SER A 138 -27.76 1.21 0.83
C SER A 138 -29.23 1.51 1.14
N PRO A 139 -30.20 1.21 0.25
CA PRO A 139 -31.62 1.36 0.57
C PRO A 139 -32.10 0.55 1.77
N VAL A 140 -31.54 -0.65 1.99
CA VAL A 140 -31.84 -1.46 3.18
C VAL A 140 -31.40 -0.74 4.43
N LEU A 141 -30.24 -0.08 4.42
CA LEU A 141 -29.77 0.72 5.55
C LEU A 141 -30.71 1.91 5.83
N TRP A 142 -31.26 2.54 4.79
CA TRP A 142 -32.19 3.66 4.95
C TRP A 142 -33.50 3.24 5.58
N THR A 143 -34.05 2.12 5.17
CA THR A 143 -35.34 1.63 5.66
C THR A 143 -35.27 1.00 7.04
N THR A 144 -34.13 0.34 7.36
CA THR A 144 -34.00 -0.41 8.62
C THR A 144 -33.31 0.38 9.74
N LEU A 145 -32.25 1.12 9.42
CA LEU A 145 -31.43 1.82 10.42
C LEU A 145 -31.69 3.32 10.46
N GLN A 146 -31.57 4.00 9.32
CA GLN A 146 -31.64 5.46 9.27
C GLN A 146 -33.00 5.99 9.73
N LYS A 147 -34.10 5.30 9.39
CA LYS A 147 -35.45 5.66 9.81
C LYS A 147 -35.59 5.76 11.35
N ASN A 148 -34.80 4.99 12.08
CA ASN A 148 -34.81 4.94 13.55
C ASN A 148 -33.72 5.80 14.19
N MET A 149 -32.89 6.51 13.40
CA MET A 149 -31.73 7.27 13.85
C MET A 149 -31.88 8.76 13.47
N SER A 150 -32.78 9.46 14.14
CA SER A 150 -33.10 10.88 13.85
C SER A 150 -31.91 11.83 13.96
N PHE A 151 -30.84 11.42 14.62
CA PHE A 151 -29.61 12.20 14.76
C PHE A 151 -28.65 12.05 13.57
N VAL A 152 -28.88 11.08 12.65
CA VAL A 152 -28.06 10.89 11.44
C VAL A 152 -28.65 11.74 10.32
N LYS A 153 -27.97 12.85 10.03
CA LYS A 153 -28.40 13.81 8.99
C LYS A 153 -28.00 13.36 7.57
N GLU A 154 -26.94 12.57 7.44
CA GLU A 154 -26.41 12.09 6.16
C GLU A 154 -26.98 10.72 5.81
N SER A 155 -27.22 10.46 4.52
CA SER A 155 -27.69 9.16 4.06
C SER A 155 -26.63 8.08 4.31
N LEU A 156 -27.02 7.01 4.99
CA LEU A 156 -26.16 5.85 5.19
C LEU A 156 -25.88 5.19 3.84
N SER A 157 -24.69 4.67 3.65
CA SER A 157 -24.33 3.95 2.44
C SER A 157 -23.52 2.70 2.73
N ALA A 158 -23.75 1.65 1.96
CA ALA A 158 -22.94 0.46 1.92
C ALA A 158 -21.94 0.54 0.78
N GLY A 159 -20.76 -0.01 0.99
CA GLY A 159 -19.73 -0.10 -0.03
C GLY A 159 -18.69 -1.14 0.34
N ARG A 160 -18.15 -1.81 -0.65
CA ARG A 160 -17.21 -2.93 -0.51
C ARG A 160 -16.03 -2.59 0.42
N VAL A 161 -15.40 -1.44 0.24
CA VAL A 161 -14.25 -1.01 1.04
C VAL A 161 -14.69 -0.49 2.42
N GLN A 162 -15.69 0.38 2.47
CA GLN A 162 -16.14 0.99 3.73
C GLN A 162 -16.76 -0.04 4.68
N SER A 163 -17.50 -1.02 4.18
CA SER A 163 -18.10 -2.07 5.02
C SER A 163 -17.05 -3.00 5.60
N ALA A 164 -16.04 -3.38 4.81
CA ALA A 164 -14.92 -4.18 5.28
C ALA A 164 -14.08 -3.42 6.33
N ALA A 165 -13.80 -2.13 6.10
CA ALA A 165 -13.08 -1.31 7.05
C ALA A 165 -13.86 -1.14 8.37
N LEU A 166 -15.17 -0.89 8.28
CA LEU A 166 -16.04 -0.79 9.46
C LEU A 166 -16.05 -2.10 10.27
N LYS A 167 -16.10 -3.25 9.59
CA LYS A 167 -16.02 -4.56 10.26
C LYS A 167 -14.74 -4.70 11.09
N ILE A 168 -13.58 -4.33 10.54
CA ILE A 168 -12.30 -4.38 11.27
C ILE A 168 -12.35 -3.51 12.53
N ILE A 169 -12.92 -2.29 12.43
CA ILE A 169 -13.06 -1.37 13.56
C ILE A 169 -14.00 -1.98 14.62
N ILE A 170 -15.14 -2.51 14.21
CA ILE A 170 -16.12 -3.14 15.12
C ILE A 170 -15.49 -4.36 15.82
N ASP A 171 -14.79 -5.22 15.11
CA ASP A 171 -14.15 -6.38 15.69
C ASP A 171 -13.07 -5.97 16.72
N ARG A 172 -12.34 -4.88 16.45
CA ARG A 172 -11.39 -4.31 17.42
C ARG A 172 -12.12 -3.71 18.62
N GLU A 173 -13.22 -2.99 18.43
CA GLU A 173 -14.00 -2.40 19.51
C GLU A 173 -14.66 -3.46 20.39
N ARG A 174 -15.16 -4.55 19.80
CA ARG A 174 -15.67 -5.71 20.56
C ARG A 174 -14.59 -6.32 21.45
N LYS A 175 -13.36 -6.49 20.93
CA LYS A 175 -12.22 -6.95 21.73
C LYS A 175 -11.88 -5.97 22.85
N ARG A 176 -11.94 -4.66 22.57
CA ARG A 176 -11.72 -3.62 23.59
C ARG A 176 -12.79 -3.66 24.70
N SER A 177 -14.05 -3.84 24.33
CA SER A 177 -15.16 -3.91 25.29
C SER A 177 -15.12 -5.17 26.16
N LYS A 178 -14.58 -6.27 25.63
CA LYS A 178 -14.39 -7.51 26.39
C LYS A 178 -13.13 -7.51 27.25
N PHE A 179 -12.21 -6.56 27.03
CA PHE A 179 -10.93 -6.53 27.72
C PHE A 179 -11.09 -6.40 29.22
N LYS A 180 -10.51 -7.33 29.97
CA LYS A 180 -10.40 -7.30 31.41
C LYS A 180 -8.99 -6.92 31.82
N GLN A 181 -8.92 -5.90 32.68
CA GLN A 181 -7.65 -5.42 33.20
C GLN A 181 -7.08 -6.40 34.22
N ALA A 182 -5.84 -6.84 34.02
CA ALA A 182 -5.05 -7.56 35.01
C ALA A 182 -4.09 -6.61 35.72
N THR A 183 -3.96 -6.76 37.04
CA THR A 183 -3.01 -6.01 37.85
C THR A 183 -1.85 -6.92 38.21
N TYR A 184 -0.62 -6.53 37.88
CA TYR A 184 0.58 -7.26 38.21
C TYR A 184 1.72 -6.29 38.51
N TYR A 185 2.71 -6.74 39.27
CA TYR A 185 3.87 -5.96 39.65
C TYR A 185 5.15 -6.60 39.12
N GLY A 186 6.09 -5.77 38.69
CA GLY A 186 7.43 -6.16 38.33
C GLY A 186 8.44 -5.31 39.12
N LEU A 187 9.60 -5.84 39.36
CA LEU A 187 10.69 -5.12 40.06
C LEU A 187 11.76 -4.76 39.05
N THR A 188 12.26 -3.53 39.15
CA THR A 188 13.43 -3.05 38.44
C THR A 188 14.39 -2.42 39.45
N SER A 189 15.65 -2.74 39.38
CA SER A 189 16.68 -2.16 40.22
C SER A 189 17.71 -1.43 39.36
N GLU A 190 18.20 -0.33 39.85
CA GLU A 190 19.44 0.28 39.34
C GLU A 190 20.62 -0.22 40.16
N LEU A 191 21.57 -0.83 39.50
CA LEU A 191 22.74 -1.42 40.07
C LEU A 191 23.96 -0.61 39.65
N ILE A 192 24.97 -0.54 40.56
CA ILE A 192 26.23 0.18 40.34
C ILE A 192 27.34 -0.85 40.36
N THR A 193 28.17 -0.84 39.35
CA THR A 193 29.40 -1.68 39.31
C THR A 193 30.49 -1.14 40.22
N LEU A 194 31.54 -1.91 40.43
CA LEU A 194 32.72 -1.45 41.16
C LEU A 194 33.39 -0.24 40.48
N ASP A 195 33.25 -0.14 39.13
CA ASP A 195 33.79 0.96 38.34
C ASP A 195 32.82 2.17 38.26
N GLN A 196 31.82 2.21 39.13
CA GLN A 196 30.81 3.30 39.20
C GLN A 196 29.93 3.41 37.98
N GLU A 197 29.87 2.41 37.13
CA GLU A 197 28.92 2.35 36.03
C GLU A 197 27.54 1.90 36.52
N THR A 198 26.49 2.54 36.05
CA THR A 198 25.10 2.22 36.42
C THR A 198 24.39 1.45 35.31
N PHE A 199 23.63 0.42 35.68
CA PHE A 199 22.77 -0.31 34.73
C PHE A 199 21.48 -0.74 35.41
N SER A 200 20.44 -0.87 34.59
CA SER A 200 19.09 -1.28 35.04
C SER A 200 18.90 -2.79 34.89
N ALA A 201 18.54 -3.45 35.97
CA ALA A 201 18.19 -4.87 35.99
C ALA A 201 16.72 -5.07 36.34
N ARG A 202 16.10 -6.08 35.73
CA ARG A 202 14.69 -6.44 35.99
C ARG A 202 14.60 -7.84 36.55
N LEU A 203 13.78 -8.02 37.58
CA LEU A 203 13.47 -9.36 38.10
C LEU A 203 12.79 -10.18 36.99
N TYR A 204 13.41 -11.30 36.63
CA TYR A 204 12.98 -12.16 35.55
C TYR A 204 12.37 -13.47 36.06
N ASN A 205 13.03 -14.13 36.98
CA ASN A 205 12.56 -15.37 37.59
C ASN A 205 12.58 -15.26 39.11
N LEU A 206 11.69 -15.98 39.76
CA LEU A 206 11.66 -16.26 41.19
C LEU A 206 11.39 -17.75 41.37
N ASP A 207 12.20 -18.47 42.09
CA ASP A 207 12.09 -19.93 42.32
C ASP A 207 11.84 -20.72 41.01
N SER A 208 12.70 -20.44 40.01
CA SER A 208 12.65 -21.06 38.67
C SER A 208 11.40 -20.74 37.83
N LYS A 209 10.45 -19.97 38.35
CA LYS A 209 9.28 -19.52 37.60
C LYS A 209 9.47 -18.07 37.11
N ARG A 210 9.07 -17.82 35.88
CA ARG A 210 9.18 -16.50 35.26
C ARG A 210 8.13 -15.54 35.81
N ILE A 211 8.51 -14.29 36.06
CA ILE A 211 7.58 -13.23 36.45
C ILE A 211 6.72 -12.84 35.24
N ALA A 212 5.41 -12.80 35.45
CA ALA A 212 4.42 -12.47 34.42
C ALA A 212 4.53 -11.01 33.98
N ARG A 213 4.25 -10.78 32.69
CA ARG A 213 4.17 -9.46 32.05
C ARG A 213 2.82 -9.30 31.40
N GLY A 214 2.44 -8.11 30.97
CA GLY A 214 1.12 -7.84 30.40
C GLY A 214 0.69 -8.77 29.25
N ARG A 215 1.63 -9.26 28.44
CA ARG A 215 1.37 -10.21 27.35
C ARG A 215 1.06 -11.65 27.81
N ASP A 216 1.28 -11.94 29.06
CA ASP A 216 1.09 -13.28 29.63
C ASP A 216 -0.30 -13.46 30.25
N PHE A 217 -1.14 -12.42 30.19
CA PHE A 217 -2.53 -12.45 30.63
C PHE A 217 -3.46 -12.56 29.43
N ASP A 218 -4.49 -13.37 29.56
CA ASP A 218 -5.59 -13.42 28.59
C ASP A 218 -6.40 -12.13 28.64
N GLN A 219 -6.68 -11.54 27.49
CA GLN A 219 -7.33 -10.23 27.41
C GLN A 219 -8.83 -10.24 27.74
N GLU A 220 -9.50 -11.40 27.66
CA GLU A 220 -10.93 -11.53 27.93
C GLU A 220 -11.21 -12.00 29.37
N SER A 221 -10.36 -12.83 29.95
CA SER A 221 -10.49 -13.31 31.34
C SER A 221 -9.72 -12.45 32.36
N GLY A 222 -8.59 -11.87 31.94
CA GLY A 222 -7.64 -11.19 32.83
C GLY A 222 -6.75 -12.16 33.61
N GLU A 223 -6.80 -13.45 33.31
CA GLU A 223 -6.05 -14.51 33.99
C GLU A 223 -4.74 -14.84 33.28
N LEU A 224 -3.81 -15.47 33.98
CA LEU A 224 -2.58 -15.93 33.38
C LEU A 224 -2.84 -17.02 32.32
N THR A 225 -2.20 -16.88 31.19
CA THR A 225 -2.30 -17.88 30.08
C THR A 225 -1.54 -19.17 30.35
N LYS A 226 -0.66 -19.20 31.36
CA LYS A 226 0.17 -20.34 31.73
C LYS A 226 0.36 -20.45 33.25
N ASN A 227 0.39 -21.67 33.75
CA ASN A 227 0.52 -21.97 35.18
C ASN A 227 1.97 -21.92 35.73
N ASP A 228 2.97 -21.83 34.83
CA ASP A 228 4.40 -21.74 35.17
C ASP A 228 4.88 -20.29 35.36
N LEU A 229 3.95 -19.35 35.44
CA LEU A 229 4.23 -17.92 35.63
C LEU A 229 3.81 -17.45 37.02
N ILE A 230 4.50 -16.44 37.54
CA ILE A 230 4.16 -15.77 38.79
C ILE A 230 3.66 -14.35 38.48
N ALA A 231 2.43 -14.04 38.86
CA ALA A 231 1.92 -12.68 38.90
C ALA A 231 2.09 -12.14 40.33
N LEU A 232 3.05 -11.25 40.54
CA LEU A 232 3.29 -10.65 41.85
C LEU A 232 2.14 -9.73 42.23
N SER A 233 1.64 -9.90 43.43
CA SER A 233 0.78 -8.93 44.09
C SER A 233 1.59 -7.73 44.64
N LYS A 234 0.93 -6.64 45.00
CA LYS A 234 1.57 -5.46 45.59
C LYS A 234 2.33 -5.79 46.88
N SER A 235 1.76 -6.65 47.73
CA SER A 235 2.40 -7.05 48.99
C SER A 235 3.64 -7.90 48.77
N GLN A 236 3.58 -8.88 47.84
CA GLN A 236 4.73 -9.71 47.49
C GLN A 236 5.84 -8.87 46.87
N ALA A 237 5.51 -7.95 45.94
CA ALA A 237 6.49 -7.07 45.34
C ALA A 237 7.21 -6.18 46.39
N LYS A 238 6.45 -5.65 47.37
CA LYS A 238 7.06 -4.87 48.47
C LYS A 238 7.96 -5.70 49.37
N ALA A 239 7.53 -6.90 49.74
CA ALA A 239 8.35 -7.82 50.55
C ALA A 239 9.66 -8.16 49.86
N LEU A 240 9.61 -8.49 48.55
CA LEU A 240 10.80 -8.75 47.75
C LEU A 240 11.73 -7.54 47.65
N VAL A 241 11.21 -6.32 47.58
CA VAL A 241 12.05 -5.11 47.56
C VAL A 241 12.85 -5.01 48.85
N GLU A 242 12.24 -5.25 50.03
CA GLU A 242 12.94 -5.18 51.30
C GLU A 242 14.01 -6.31 51.42
N GLU A 243 13.67 -7.51 51.01
CA GLU A 243 14.57 -8.66 51.03
C GLU A 243 15.80 -8.42 50.13
N LEU A 244 15.59 -7.88 48.92
CA LEU A 244 16.63 -7.69 47.94
C LEU A 244 17.52 -6.46 48.13
N LYS A 245 17.17 -5.56 49.07
CA LYS A 245 17.98 -4.37 49.37
C LYS A 245 19.38 -4.71 49.95
N SER A 246 19.51 -5.79 50.67
CA SER A 246 20.71 -6.12 51.46
C SER A 246 21.55 -7.25 50.88
N GLY A 247 21.17 -7.81 49.74
CA GLY A 247 21.87 -8.98 49.18
C GLY A 247 23.13 -8.60 48.39
N PRO A 248 24.08 -9.49 48.27
CA PRO A 248 25.11 -9.34 47.25
C PRO A 248 24.51 -9.62 45.89
N TRP A 249 24.74 -8.71 44.92
CA TRP A 249 24.38 -8.92 43.55
C TRP A 249 25.55 -9.51 42.78
N VAL A 250 25.35 -10.63 42.07
CA VAL A 250 26.40 -11.32 41.34
C VAL A 250 25.98 -11.51 39.89
N VAL A 251 26.84 -11.12 38.97
CA VAL A 251 26.64 -11.44 37.54
C VAL A 251 27.03 -12.91 37.34
N SER A 252 26.02 -13.77 37.19
CA SER A 252 26.22 -15.21 37.05
C SER A 252 26.55 -15.61 35.59
N LYS A 253 26.09 -14.83 34.61
CA LYS A 253 26.31 -15.13 33.20
C LYS A 253 26.22 -13.88 32.34
N VAL A 254 27.10 -13.76 31.37
CA VAL A 254 27.04 -12.79 30.29
C VAL A 254 26.91 -13.56 28.97
N GLU A 255 25.91 -13.22 28.17
CA GLU A 255 25.71 -13.81 26.86
C GLU A 255 25.78 -12.73 25.77
N GLU A 256 26.68 -12.90 24.84
CA GLU A 256 26.80 -12.07 23.66
C GLU A 256 26.08 -12.77 22.49
N ASN A 257 24.98 -12.17 22.03
CA ASN A 257 24.20 -12.71 20.92
C ASN A 257 24.29 -11.75 19.71
N PRO A 258 24.99 -12.14 18.64
CA PRO A 258 25.05 -11.32 17.44
C PRO A 258 23.66 -11.17 16.83
N LYS A 259 23.26 -9.93 16.56
CA LYS A 259 21.99 -9.62 15.90
C LYS A 259 22.24 -9.16 14.47
N THR A 260 21.62 -9.84 13.54
CA THR A 260 21.61 -9.41 12.13
C THR A 260 20.33 -8.65 11.83
N SER A 261 20.47 -7.42 11.35
CA SER A 261 19.35 -6.62 10.85
C SER A 261 19.35 -6.62 9.32
N ASN A 262 18.25 -7.00 8.74
CA ASN A 262 18.08 -6.96 7.29
C ASN A 262 17.41 -5.65 6.84
N PRO A 263 17.80 -5.07 5.69
CA PRO A 263 17.08 -3.96 5.09
C PRO A 263 15.62 -4.34 4.84
N ARG A 264 14.74 -3.34 4.94
CA ARG A 264 13.32 -3.54 4.58
C ARG A 264 13.18 -3.76 3.07
N PRO A 265 12.10 -4.46 2.64
CA PRO A 265 11.79 -4.56 1.21
C PRO A 265 11.60 -3.19 0.57
N PRO A 266 11.76 -3.09 -0.75
CA PRO A 266 11.34 -1.92 -1.52
C PRO A 266 9.86 -1.58 -1.26
N PHE A 267 9.47 -0.35 -1.54
CA PHE A 267 8.11 0.12 -1.24
C PHE A 267 7.07 -0.51 -2.15
N THR A 268 6.00 -0.98 -1.52
CA THR A 268 4.68 -1.15 -2.13
C THR A 268 3.82 0.08 -1.82
N THR A 269 2.65 0.22 -2.46
CA THR A 269 1.68 1.29 -2.15
C THR A 269 1.41 1.38 -0.65
N SER A 270 1.14 0.25 0.00
CA SER A 270 0.82 0.18 1.43
C SER A 270 1.98 0.62 2.31
N THR A 271 3.19 0.12 2.04
CA THR A 271 4.37 0.47 2.86
C THR A 271 4.84 1.90 2.62
N LEU A 272 4.69 2.44 1.41
CA LEU A 272 4.92 3.86 1.12
C LEU A 272 3.98 4.75 1.95
N GLN A 273 2.68 4.43 1.98
CA GLN A 273 1.69 5.17 2.77
C GLN A 273 2.02 5.14 4.27
N GLN A 274 2.41 3.97 4.80
CA GLN A 274 2.80 3.82 6.21
C GLN A 274 4.04 4.65 6.57
N GLU A 275 5.08 4.62 5.73
CA GLU A 275 6.30 5.41 5.98
C GLU A 275 6.04 6.92 5.82
N ALA A 276 5.25 7.34 4.84
CA ALA A 276 4.85 8.73 4.68
C ALA A 276 4.03 9.25 5.87
N ALA A 277 3.11 8.44 6.38
CA ALA A 277 2.35 8.78 7.58
C ALA A 277 3.26 8.88 8.81
N ARG A 278 4.19 7.92 8.99
CA ARG A 278 5.09 7.88 10.13
C ARG A 278 6.11 9.02 10.14
N LYS A 279 6.76 9.27 9.00
CA LYS A 279 7.88 10.23 8.88
C LYS A 279 7.43 11.65 8.54
N LEU A 280 6.47 11.78 7.61
CA LEU A 280 6.05 13.07 7.06
C LEU A 280 4.69 13.53 7.57
N LYS A 281 4.00 12.70 8.38
CA LYS A 281 2.63 12.95 8.86
C LYS A 281 1.62 13.17 7.73
N PHE A 282 1.88 12.61 6.54
CA PHE A 282 0.98 12.69 5.41
C PHE A 282 -0.17 11.70 5.59
N ASN A 283 -1.38 12.12 5.28
CA ASN A 283 -2.49 11.20 5.11
C ASN A 283 -2.39 10.45 3.76
N THR A 284 -3.16 9.38 3.61
CA THR A 284 -3.17 8.53 2.42
C THR A 284 -3.42 9.31 1.13
N ARG A 285 -4.39 10.26 1.14
CA ARG A 285 -4.72 11.07 -0.04
C ARG A 285 -3.55 11.95 -0.47
N LYS A 286 -2.89 12.63 0.46
CA LYS A 286 -1.72 13.46 0.18
C LYS A 286 -0.57 12.60 -0.35
N THR A 287 -0.29 11.46 0.29
CA THR A 287 0.76 10.53 -0.14
C THR A 287 0.54 10.09 -1.59
N MET A 288 -0.66 9.60 -1.91
CA MET A 288 -0.94 9.09 -3.26
C MET A 288 -0.94 10.18 -4.32
N ARG A 289 -1.44 11.38 -4.01
CA ARG A 289 -1.37 12.53 -4.94
C ARG A 289 0.08 12.92 -5.24
N THR A 290 0.92 12.97 -4.22
CA THR A 290 2.35 13.28 -4.39
C THR A 290 3.06 12.19 -5.18
N ALA A 291 2.82 10.91 -4.87
CA ALA A 291 3.41 9.79 -5.59
C ALA A 291 2.99 9.77 -7.07
N GLN A 292 1.70 10.02 -7.36
CA GLN A 292 1.20 10.14 -8.74
C GLN A 292 1.97 11.23 -9.51
N ARG A 293 2.14 12.38 -8.91
CA ARG A 293 2.87 13.50 -9.53
C ARG A 293 4.34 13.16 -9.78
N LEU A 294 5.01 12.53 -8.81
CA LEU A 294 6.39 12.08 -8.96
C LEU A 294 6.54 11.03 -10.07
N TYR A 295 5.58 10.11 -10.22
CA TYR A 295 5.56 9.16 -11.34
C TYR A 295 5.38 9.87 -12.69
N GLU A 296 4.38 10.75 -12.81
CA GLU A 296 4.09 11.48 -14.05
C GLU A 296 5.25 12.37 -14.52
N GLU A 297 6.06 12.85 -13.59
CA GLU A 297 7.26 13.65 -13.86
C GLU A 297 8.54 12.81 -14.00
N GLY A 298 8.43 11.48 -13.89
CA GLY A 298 9.53 10.54 -14.10
C GLY A 298 10.55 10.47 -12.98
N TYR A 299 10.16 10.76 -11.74
CA TYR A 299 11.03 10.63 -10.56
C TYR A 299 10.98 9.27 -9.91
N ILE A 300 9.83 8.60 -9.96
CA ILE A 300 9.64 7.26 -9.38
C ILE A 300 8.95 6.34 -10.38
N THR A 301 9.04 5.03 -10.12
CA THR A 301 8.25 4.01 -10.82
C THR A 301 6.76 4.11 -10.45
N TYR A 302 5.91 3.38 -11.15
CA TYR A 302 4.48 3.38 -10.92
C TYR A 302 4.14 3.05 -9.46
N MET A 303 3.30 3.89 -8.83
CA MET A 303 3.09 3.88 -7.39
C MET A 303 1.93 3.00 -6.91
N ARG A 304 1.11 2.44 -7.80
CA ARG A 304 0.05 1.48 -7.44
C ARG A 304 0.54 0.06 -7.69
N THR A 305 1.31 -0.48 -6.75
CA THR A 305 1.88 -1.81 -6.82
C THR A 305 1.90 -2.46 -5.43
N ASP A 306 1.72 -3.74 -5.38
CA ASP A 306 1.94 -4.60 -4.21
C ASP A 306 3.20 -5.47 -4.36
N SER A 307 3.93 -5.31 -5.46
CA SER A 307 5.19 -5.99 -5.73
C SER A 307 6.35 -5.37 -4.96
N THR A 308 7.25 -6.22 -4.49
CA THR A 308 8.57 -5.84 -3.94
C THR A 308 9.71 -6.19 -4.90
N HIS A 309 9.37 -6.62 -6.11
CA HIS A 309 10.35 -6.98 -7.13
C HIS A 309 11.05 -5.72 -7.67
N LEU A 310 12.34 -5.87 -7.99
CA LEU A 310 13.13 -4.86 -8.69
C LEU A 310 13.65 -5.47 -9.98
N SER A 311 13.65 -4.71 -11.06
CA SER A 311 14.27 -5.10 -12.33
C SER A 311 15.78 -5.27 -12.16
N GLU A 312 16.40 -6.07 -13.02
CA GLU A 312 17.87 -6.24 -13.07
C GLU A 312 18.60 -4.89 -13.21
N GLU A 313 18.02 -3.98 -13.99
CA GLU A 313 18.52 -2.65 -14.20
C GLU A 313 18.49 -1.81 -12.90
N ALA A 314 17.39 -1.87 -12.15
CA ALA A 314 17.24 -1.20 -10.86
C ALA A 314 18.21 -1.76 -9.81
N ILE A 315 18.38 -3.08 -9.78
CA ILE A 315 19.34 -3.74 -8.88
C ILE A 315 20.76 -3.28 -9.21
N SER A 316 21.13 -3.26 -10.48
CA SER A 316 22.45 -2.81 -10.93
C SER A 316 22.70 -1.34 -10.57
N ALA A 317 21.72 -0.47 -10.81
CA ALA A 317 21.79 0.96 -10.48
C ALA A 317 21.93 1.17 -8.97
N ALA A 318 21.14 0.47 -8.14
CA ALA A 318 21.21 0.55 -6.68
C ALA A 318 22.57 0.11 -6.15
N ARG A 319 23.10 -1.01 -6.66
CA ARG A 319 24.41 -1.53 -6.27
C ARG A 319 25.54 -0.57 -6.63
N ALA A 320 25.50 0.03 -7.82
CA ALA A 320 26.47 1.03 -8.26
C ALA A 320 26.42 2.28 -7.33
N GLU A 321 25.26 2.74 -6.98
CA GLU A 321 25.09 3.91 -6.10
C GLU A 321 25.54 3.62 -4.65
N ILE A 322 25.24 2.42 -4.12
CA ILE A 322 25.72 2.00 -2.80
C ILE A 322 27.27 1.97 -2.79
N LYS A 323 27.87 1.34 -3.79
CA LYS A 323 29.32 1.29 -3.92
C LYS A 323 29.94 2.69 -3.97
N LYS A 324 29.35 3.58 -4.75
CA LYS A 324 29.83 4.97 -4.90
C LYS A 324 29.76 5.78 -3.61
N ARG A 325 28.65 5.65 -2.85
CA ARG A 325 28.41 6.46 -1.63
C ARG A 325 29.06 5.89 -0.37
N PHE A 326 29.06 4.59 -0.23
CA PHE A 326 29.40 3.92 1.03
C PHE A 326 30.58 2.95 0.93
N GLY A 327 31.01 2.59 -0.26
CA GLY A 327 32.09 1.64 -0.49
C GLY A 327 31.63 0.18 -0.62
N ASN A 328 32.61 -0.71 -0.85
CA ASN A 328 32.34 -2.13 -1.10
C ASN A 328 31.84 -2.88 0.13
N ASP A 329 32.21 -2.48 1.33
CA ASP A 329 31.85 -3.14 2.59
C ASP A 329 30.32 -3.09 2.86
N TYR A 330 29.64 -2.11 2.28
CA TYR A 330 28.18 -1.97 2.36
C TYR A 330 27.44 -2.73 1.26
N LEU A 331 28.16 -3.39 0.37
CA LEU A 331 27.59 -4.09 -0.77
C LEU A 331 27.55 -5.61 -0.53
N PRO A 332 26.39 -6.23 -0.31
CA PRO A 332 26.30 -7.67 -0.12
C PRO A 332 26.76 -8.41 -1.39
N ALA A 333 27.37 -9.60 -1.23
CA ALA A 333 27.90 -10.40 -2.34
C ALA A 333 26.82 -10.72 -3.41
N LYS A 334 25.59 -11.02 -2.95
CA LYS A 334 24.44 -11.27 -3.84
C LYS A 334 23.34 -10.23 -3.63
N PRO A 335 22.60 -9.85 -4.68
CA PRO A 335 21.40 -9.02 -4.53
C PRO A 335 20.40 -9.65 -3.57
N ARG A 336 19.79 -8.84 -2.71
CA ARG A 336 18.73 -9.31 -1.82
C ARG A 336 17.45 -9.48 -2.62
N GLN A 337 16.78 -10.61 -2.39
CA GLN A 337 15.46 -10.87 -2.96
C GLN A 337 14.44 -10.92 -1.81
N TYR A 338 13.25 -10.37 -2.07
CA TYR A 338 12.15 -10.33 -1.13
C TYR A 338 10.98 -11.10 -1.71
N LYS A 339 10.43 -12.03 -0.93
CA LYS A 339 9.25 -12.81 -1.35
C LYS A 339 7.99 -11.95 -1.19
N ASN A 340 7.18 -11.87 -2.22
CA ASN A 340 5.83 -11.32 -2.12
C ASN A 340 4.98 -12.24 -1.24
N LYS A 341 4.29 -11.65 -0.25
CA LYS A 341 3.39 -12.40 0.66
C LYS A 341 1.98 -12.56 0.11
N VAL A 342 1.64 -11.86 -0.96
CA VAL A 342 0.29 -11.82 -1.54
C VAL A 342 0.21 -12.82 -2.69
N LYS A 343 -0.66 -13.82 -2.56
CA LYS A 343 -0.84 -14.90 -3.55
C LYS A 343 -1.32 -14.42 -4.93
N ASN A 344 -1.94 -13.27 -5.02
CA ASN A 344 -2.47 -12.67 -6.25
C ASN A 344 -1.89 -11.25 -6.45
N ALA A 345 -0.61 -11.06 -6.08
CA ALA A 345 0.09 -9.83 -6.40
C ALA A 345 0.04 -9.62 -7.93
N GLN A 346 -0.19 -8.40 -8.36
CA GLN A 346 0.05 -8.02 -9.76
C GLN A 346 1.57 -8.13 -9.99
N GLU A 347 2.05 -9.34 -10.27
CA GLU A 347 3.47 -9.70 -10.35
C GLU A 347 4.19 -8.99 -11.50
N ALA A 348 3.44 -8.43 -12.45
CA ALA A 348 3.97 -7.69 -13.59
C ALA A 348 4.54 -6.30 -13.21
N HIS A 349 4.30 -5.80 -12.00
CA HIS A 349 4.76 -4.48 -11.59
C HIS A 349 6.05 -4.54 -10.79
N GLU A 350 6.90 -3.56 -11.02
CA GLU A 350 8.07 -3.28 -10.20
C GLU A 350 7.66 -2.60 -8.88
N ALA A 351 8.50 -2.71 -7.85
CA ALA A 351 8.35 -1.95 -6.61
C ALA A 351 8.49 -0.44 -6.86
N ILE A 352 8.00 0.36 -5.92
CA ILE A 352 8.18 1.83 -5.96
C ILE A 352 9.63 2.17 -5.62
N ARG A 353 10.32 2.77 -6.57
CA ARG A 353 11.72 3.20 -6.46
C ARG A 353 11.97 4.49 -7.23
N PRO A 354 13.10 5.17 -7.02
CA PRO A 354 13.56 6.21 -7.94
C PRO A 354 13.66 5.66 -9.37
N ALA A 355 13.15 6.43 -10.35
CA ALA A 355 13.13 6.03 -11.75
C ALA A 355 14.49 6.22 -12.43
N GLY A 356 14.72 5.49 -13.53
CA GLY A 356 15.92 5.58 -14.34
C GLY A 356 17.08 4.71 -13.86
N ARG A 357 18.20 4.79 -14.59
CA ARG A 357 19.42 4.01 -14.38
C ARG A 357 20.39 4.62 -13.38
N SER A 358 20.19 5.88 -13.01
CA SER A 358 20.95 6.57 -11.97
C SER A 358 19.98 7.29 -11.06
N PHE A 359 20.07 7.05 -9.75
CA PHE A 359 19.20 7.70 -8.78
C PHE A 359 19.51 9.19 -8.73
N ARG A 360 18.53 10.03 -9.08
CA ARG A 360 18.68 11.48 -9.01
C ARG A 360 18.81 11.92 -7.56
N PRO A 361 19.65 12.91 -7.27
CA PRO A 361 19.72 13.52 -5.95
C PRO A 361 18.35 14.06 -5.52
N ILE A 362 18.09 14.02 -4.20
CA ILE A 362 16.83 14.49 -3.61
C ILE A 362 16.57 15.97 -3.95
N GLU A 363 17.62 16.76 -4.04
CA GLU A 363 17.57 18.20 -4.37
C GLU A 363 16.93 18.47 -5.73
N GLN A 364 17.09 17.59 -6.69
CA GLN A 364 16.48 17.72 -8.02
C GLN A 364 14.97 17.45 -8.03
N GLY A 365 14.46 16.72 -7.04
CA GLY A 365 13.04 16.47 -6.86
C GLY A 365 12.36 17.43 -5.87
N ALA A 366 13.11 18.20 -5.11
CA ALA A 366 12.57 19.03 -4.03
C ALA A 366 11.63 20.15 -4.51
N ASN A 367 11.83 20.66 -5.72
CA ASN A 367 10.98 21.72 -6.30
C ASN A 367 9.66 21.18 -6.87
N THR A 368 9.46 19.86 -6.88
CA THR A 368 8.28 19.20 -7.43
C THR A 368 7.22 18.90 -6.35
N ILE A 369 7.62 18.91 -5.09
CA ILE A 369 6.79 18.63 -3.91
C ILE A 369 6.36 19.93 -3.23
#